data_cf28568d84d0c1420e1d08b0b136f057
#
_entry.id   cf28568d84d0c1420e1d08b0b136f057
#
_cell.length_a   1.000
_cell.length_b   1.000
_cell.length_c   1.000
_cell.angle_alpha   90.00
_cell.angle_beta   90.00
_cell.angle_gamma   90.00
#
_symmetry.space_group_name_H-M   'P 1'
#
loop_
_entity.id
_entity.type
_entity.pdbx_description
1 polymer ?
#
loop_
_entity_poly.entity_id
_entity_poly.type
_entity_poly.pdbx_seq_one_letter_code
_entity_poly.pdbx_strand_id
1 'polypeptide(L)'
;MGKFALRGLAQSMARELAPKGIHVAHFVIEGGVRNAEKGRVEGGNAAPDSFLDPEAIAQSYLQVVQQPRSAWTWEVELRPWVERF
;
A
#
# COMPACT_ATOMS: atom_id res chain seq x y z
N MET A 1 0.40 -8.59 -17.17
CA MET A 1 -0.16 -9.11 -15.93
C MET A 1 -0.48 -7.92 -15.02
N GLY A 2 -1.68 -7.78 -14.59
CA GLY A 2 -2.11 -6.62 -13.88
C GLY A 2 -2.14 -6.77 -12.37
N LYS A 3 -2.60 -5.71 -11.71
CA LYS A 3 -2.77 -5.68 -10.26
C LYS A 3 -3.73 -6.75 -9.75
N PHE A 4 -4.70 -7.15 -10.55
CA PHE A 4 -5.66 -8.19 -10.19
C PHE A 4 -5.01 -9.56 -10.05
N ALA A 5 -4.04 -9.89 -10.93
CA ALA A 5 -3.32 -11.14 -10.83
C ALA A 5 -2.47 -11.18 -9.57
N LEU A 6 -1.80 -10.08 -9.24
CA LEU A 6 -1.04 -9.97 -8.01
C LEU A 6 -1.93 -10.10 -6.79
N ARG A 7 -3.08 -9.45 -6.80
CA ARG A 7 -4.04 -9.53 -5.69
C ARG A 7 -4.54 -10.95 -5.50
N GLY A 8 -4.84 -11.66 -6.59
CA GLY A 8 -5.28 -13.04 -6.52
C GLY A 8 -4.22 -13.96 -5.93
N LEU A 9 -2.98 -13.79 -6.34
CA LEU A 9 -1.86 -14.55 -5.79
C LEU A 9 -1.68 -14.26 -4.29
N ALA A 10 -1.68 -13.00 -3.91
CA ALA A 10 -1.51 -12.61 -2.52
C ALA A 10 -2.65 -13.14 -1.65
N GLN A 11 -3.89 -13.11 -2.14
CA GLN A 11 -5.04 -13.64 -1.41
C GLN A 11 -4.92 -15.15 -1.19
N SER A 12 -4.50 -15.89 -2.21
CA SER A 12 -4.28 -17.33 -2.09
C SER A 12 -3.19 -17.63 -1.06
N MET A 13 -2.10 -16.87 -1.10
CA MET A 13 -1.01 -17.03 -0.12
C MET A 13 -1.50 -16.71 1.30
N ALA A 14 -2.28 -15.65 1.47
CA ALA A 14 -2.80 -15.28 2.78
C ALA A 14 -3.68 -16.38 3.36
N ARG A 15 -4.58 -16.93 2.55
CA ARG A 15 -5.48 -17.99 2.98
C ARG A 15 -4.73 -19.28 3.36
N GLU A 16 -3.69 -19.60 2.59
CA GLU A 16 -2.91 -20.80 2.83
C GLU A 16 -1.96 -20.66 4.01
N LEU A 17 -1.32 -19.50 4.14
CA LEU A 17 -0.22 -19.30 5.09
C LEU A 17 -0.65 -18.73 6.43
N ALA A 18 -1.77 -18.01 6.50
CA ALA A 18 -2.24 -17.44 7.77
C ALA A 18 -2.43 -18.51 8.87
N PRO A 19 -3.04 -19.67 8.57
CA PRO A 19 -3.15 -20.71 9.59
C PRO A 19 -1.82 -21.26 10.08
N LYS A 20 -0.76 -21.06 9.30
CA LYS A 20 0.60 -21.47 9.63
C LYS A 20 1.37 -20.39 10.40
N GLY A 21 0.73 -19.28 10.74
CA GLY A 21 1.33 -18.17 11.46
C GLY A 21 2.14 -17.22 10.59
N ILE A 22 1.91 -17.23 9.28
CA ILE A 22 2.59 -16.33 8.35
C ILE A 22 1.62 -15.24 7.91
N HIS A 23 1.99 -13.98 8.14
CA HIS A 23 1.15 -12.83 7.80
C HIS A 23 1.44 -12.38 6.36
N VAL A 24 0.45 -12.50 5.50
CA VAL A 24 0.52 -12.02 4.13
C VAL A 24 -0.48 -10.88 3.98
N ALA A 25 -0.01 -9.72 3.56
CA ALA A 25 -0.86 -8.55 3.34
C ALA A 25 -0.61 -7.98 1.95
N HIS A 26 -1.68 -7.44 1.37
CA HIS A 26 -1.66 -6.83 0.05
C HIS A 26 -1.88 -5.33 0.19
N PHE A 27 -0.95 -4.54 -0.34
CA PHE A 27 -1.05 -3.08 -0.32
C PHE A 27 -1.39 -2.58 -1.71
N VAL A 28 -2.49 -1.84 -1.81
CA VAL A 28 -2.91 -1.17 -3.04
C VAL A 28 -2.45 0.27 -2.94
N ILE A 29 -1.57 0.68 -3.85
CA ILE A 29 -1.06 2.04 -3.89
C ILE A 29 -1.72 2.74 -5.08
N GLU A 30 -2.61 3.69 -4.78
CA GLU A 30 -3.32 4.47 -5.79
C GLU A 30 -2.75 5.87 -5.86
N GLY A 31 -2.20 6.23 -7.03
CA GLY A 31 -1.57 7.53 -7.25
C GLY A 31 -0.07 7.43 -7.35
N GLY A 32 0.56 8.54 -7.69
CA GLY A 32 2.01 8.62 -7.77
C GLY A 32 2.65 8.73 -6.40
N VAL A 33 3.77 8.03 -6.22
CA VAL A 33 4.58 8.18 -5.01
C VAL A 33 5.53 9.34 -5.22
N ARG A 34 5.69 10.18 -4.19
CA ARG A 34 6.62 11.31 -4.27
C ARG A 34 8.04 10.82 -4.57
N ASN A 35 8.64 11.39 -5.61
CA ASN A 35 9.99 11.03 -6.03
C ASN A 35 10.59 12.19 -6.81
N ALA A 36 11.55 12.90 -6.21
CA ALA A 36 12.16 14.06 -6.82
C ALA A 36 12.90 13.73 -8.13
N GLU A 37 13.52 12.55 -8.22
CA GLU A 37 14.25 12.13 -9.42
C GLU A 37 13.34 11.93 -10.62
N LYS A 38 12.08 11.57 -10.38
CA LYS A 38 11.07 11.37 -11.42
C LYS A 38 10.14 12.57 -11.59
N GLY A 39 10.46 13.69 -10.93
CA GLY A 39 9.64 14.88 -10.99
C GLY A 39 8.32 14.78 -10.23
N ARG A 40 8.16 13.78 -9.38
CA ARG A 40 6.96 13.61 -8.55
C ARG A 40 7.11 14.33 -7.24
N VAL A 41 7.09 15.67 -7.32
CA VAL A 41 7.18 16.53 -6.15
C VAL A 41 6.04 17.52 -6.16
N GLU A 42 5.62 17.92 -5.00
CA GLU A 42 4.61 18.97 -4.84
C GLU A 42 5.30 20.32 -5.02
N GLY A 43 4.51 21.29 -5.45
CA GLY A 43 5.03 22.57 -5.92
C GLY A 43 5.09 22.56 -7.45
N GLY A 44 5.47 23.65 -8.07
CA GLY A 44 5.37 23.74 -9.52
C GLY A 44 3.93 23.58 -9.99
N ASN A 45 3.67 22.61 -10.85
CA ASN A 45 2.34 22.40 -11.43
C ASN A 45 1.49 21.37 -10.65
N ALA A 46 2.05 20.68 -9.69
CA ALA A 46 1.33 19.67 -8.91
C ALA A 46 0.62 20.30 -7.72
N ALA A 47 -0.60 19.86 -7.45
CA ALA A 47 -1.34 20.30 -6.29
C ALA A 47 -0.68 19.74 -5.00
N PRO A 48 -0.82 20.46 -3.86
CA PRO A 48 -0.36 19.91 -2.58
C PRO A 48 -1.01 18.56 -2.30
N ASP A 49 -0.24 17.65 -1.72
CA ASP A 49 -0.69 16.29 -1.36
C ASP A 49 -1.16 15.45 -2.56
N SER A 50 -0.74 15.80 -3.78
CA SER A 50 -1.11 15.01 -4.96
C SER A 50 -0.32 13.73 -5.10
N PHE A 51 0.78 13.58 -4.39
CA PHE A 51 1.62 12.38 -4.39
C PHE A 51 1.63 11.72 -3.01
N LEU A 52 1.71 10.39 -3.01
CA LEU A 52 1.88 9.64 -1.77
C LEU A 52 3.24 9.91 -1.15
N ASP A 53 3.26 10.12 0.15
CA ASP A 53 4.48 10.30 0.90
C ASP A 53 5.11 8.92 1.18
N PRO A 54 6.37 8.67 0.72
CA PRO A 54 7.03 7.39 0.97
C PRO A 54 7.14 7.04 2.45
N GLU A 55 7.36 8.03 3.31
CA GLU A 55 7.44 7.78 4.76
C GLU A 55 6.10 7.34 5.34
N ALA A 56 5.00 7.95 4.88
CA ALA A 56 3.67 7.56 5.32
C ALA A 56 3.34 6.14 4.87
N ILE A 57 3.74 5.76 3.65
CA ILE A 57 3.61 4.39 3.16
C ILE A 57 4.39 3.43 4.06
N ALA A 58 5.64 3.77 4.37
CA ALA A 58 6.49 2.94 5.24
C ALA A 58 5.88 2.76 6.63
N GLN A 59 5.30 3.80 7.19
CA GLN A 59 4.60 3.73 8.48
C GLN A 59 3.43 2.75 8.42
N SER A 60 2.67 2.77 7.34
CA SER A 60 1.55 1.84 7.15
C SER A 60 2.03 0.40 7.08
N TYR A 61 3.12 0.12 6.37
CA TYR A 61 3.71 -1.21 6.33
C TYR A 61 4.13 -1.66 7.74
N LEU A 62 4.81 -0.79 8.47
CA LEU A 62 5.27 -1.12 9.81
C LEU A 62 4.12 -1.47 10.74
N GLN A 63 3.03 -0.69 10.70
CA GLN A 63 1.84 -0.93 11.51
C GLN A 63 1.23 -2.31 11.21
N VAL A 64 1.15 -2.68 9.95
CA VAL A 64 0.61 -3.98 9.56
C VAL A 64 1.51 -5.12 10.04
N VAL A 65 2.82 -4.98 9.88
CA VAL A 65 3.79 -5.99 10.30
C VAL A 65 3.73 -6.24 11.82
N GLN A 66 3.44 -5.19 12.59
CA GLN A 66 3.41 -5.27 14.05
C GLN A 66 2.07 -5.72 14.63
N GLN A 67 1.07 -5.97 13.79
CA GLN A 67 -0.24 -6.39 14.26
C GLN A 67 -0.20 -7.74 14.96
N PRO A 68 -0.96 -7.91 16.06
CA PRO A 68 -1.08 -9.21 16.71
C PRO A 68 -1.85 -10.20 15.81
N ARG A 69 -1.58 -11.47 16.00
CA ARG A 69 -2.19 -12.55 15.21
C ARG A 69 -3.71 -12.58 15.29
N SER A 70 -4.27 -12.02 16.36
CA SER A 70 -5.72 -11.98 16.55
C SER A 70 -6.43 -10.95 15.64
N ALA A 71 -5.67 -10.05 15.01
CA ALA A 71 -6.24 -8.97 14.21
C ALA A 71 -5.27 -8.57 13.09
N TRP A 72 -5.09 -9.46 12.13
CA TRP A 72 -4.23 -9.19 10.98
C TRP A 72 -5.00 -8.52 9.85
N THR A 73 -4.43 -7.43 9.32
CA THR A 73 -4.92 -6.80 8.11
C THR A 73 -4.53 -7.64 6.90
N TRP A 74 -5.50 -7.92 6.03
CA TRP A 74 -5.26 -8.61 4.77
C TRP A 74 -4.96 -7.63 3.64
N GLU A 75 -5.74 -6.56 3.52
CA GLU A 75 -5.60 -5.62 2.41
C GLU A 75 -5.72 -4.19 2.90
N VAL A 76 -4.82 -3.33 2.39
CA VAL A 76 -4.81 -1.90 2.70
C VAL A 76 -4.72 -1.13 1.39
N GLU A 77 -5.57 -0.13 1.22
CA GLU A 77 -5.48 0.78 0.09
C GLU A 77 -5.00 2.14 0.58
N LEU A 78 -3.93 2.63 -0.04
CA LEU A 78 -3.35 3.92 0.28
C LEU A 78 -3.46 4.85 -0.92
N ARG A 79 -3.98 6.05 -0.68
CA ARG A 79 -4.12 7.08 -1.72
C ARG A 79 -4.01 8.46 -1.11
N PRO A 80 -3.54 9.46 -1.87
CA PRO A 80 -3.67 10.85 -1.43
C PRO A 80 -5.15 11.19 -1.32
N TRP A 81 -5.50 12.07 -0.37
CA TRP A 81 -6.91 12.43 -0.16
C TRP A 81 -7.55 13.09 -1.37
N VAL A 82 -6.73 13.68 -2.26
CA VAL A 82 -7.21 14.33 -3.48
C VAL A 82 -7.34 13.36 -4.67
N GLU A 83 -6.90 12.11 -4.52
CA GLU A 83 -6.97 11.14 -5.60
C GLU A 83 -8.41 10.74 -5.88
N ARG A 84 -8.75 10.67 -7.16
CA ARG A 84 -10.09 10.27 -7.60
C ARG A 84 -10.13 8.76 -7.85
N PHE A 85 -11.25 8.18 -7.50
CA PHE A 85 -11.46 6.75 -7.69
C PHE A 85 -12.93 6.41 -7.99
#